data_0e2545e64e72ce47e75cda32725122e5
#
_entry.id   0e2545e64e72ce47e75cda32725122e5
#
_cell.length_a   1.000
_cell.length_b   1.000
_cell.length_c   1.000
_cell.angle_alpha   90.00
_cell.angle_beta   90.00
_cell.angle_gamma   90.00
#
_symmetry.space_group_name_H-M   'P 1'
#
loop_
_entity.id
_entity.type
_entity.pdbx_description
1 polymer ?
#
loop_
_entity_poly.entity_id
_entity_poly.type
_entity_poly.pdbx_seq_one_letter_code
_entity_poly.pdbx_strand_id
1 'polypeptide(L)'
;TEENTLSLHDALPILILMSGLQGAGKTTTTAKLGKWLKERQKKKVLTVSCDVYRPAAIEQLKAVSAQAGIDFFPSSPGQKPADIAAAALDHAKRHYYDVIFVDTAGRLAIDEKMMDEIAAIKKAIQPQETLFVVDAMTGQDAVNTAKAFNERLNIDGVVLTKLDGDARGGAALSIRSVVDKPIKFIGTGEKMEAL
;
A
#
# COMPACT_ATOMS: atom_id res chain seq x y z
N THR A 1 16.19 3.13 -35.10
CA THR A 1 14.90 3.61 -34.64
C THR A 1 13.92 2.50 -34.31
N GLU A 2 14.43 1.28 -34.14
CA GLU A 2 13.66 0.15 -33.62
C GLU A 2 13.56 0.16 -32.07
N GLU A 3 14.16 1.15 -31.45
CA GLU A 3 14.23 1.25 -29.99
C GLU A 3 12.95 1.84 -29.35
N ASN A 4 12.00 2.29 -30.14
CA ASN A 4 10.76 2.90 -29.65
C ASN A 4 9.53 2.01 -29.73
N THR A 5 9.71 0.73 -30.02
CA THR A 5 8.62 -0.24 -30.06
C THR A 5 8.67 -1.23 -28.91
N LEU A 6 9.11 -0.77 -27.72
CA LEU A 6 8.61 -1.42 -26.50
C LEU A 6 7.11 -1.18 -26.53
N SER A 7 6.36 -2.16 -27.03
CA SER A 7 4.93 -2.06 -27.03
C SER A 7 4.51 -1.82 -25.57
N LEU A 8 3.53 -0.97 -25.35
CA LEU A 8 2.95 -0.73 -24.02
C LEU A 8 2.56 -2.05 -23.31
N HIS A 9 2.52 -3.14 -24.07
CA HIS A 9 2.18 -4.49 -23.60
C HIS A 9 3.35 -5.25 -22.97
N ASP A 10 4.59 -4.80 -23.17
CA ASP A 10 5.78 -5.47 -22.65
C ASP A 10 6.25 -4.85 -21.33
N ALA A 11 5.67 -3.72 -20.91
CA ALA A 11 6.00 -3.10 -19.66
C ALA A 11 5.43 -3.91 -18.49
N LEU A 12 6.29 -4.28 -17.54
CA LEU A 12 5.84 -4.94 -16.31
C LEU A 12 5.08 -3.95 -15.43
N PRO A 13 4.03 -4.39 -14.71
CA PRO A 13 3.32 -3.51 -13.79
C PRO A 13 4.24 -3.05 -12.66
N ILE A 14 4.05 -1.81 -12.22
CA ILE A 14 4.66 -1.31 -10.99
C ILE A 14 3.91 -1.95 -9.83
N LEU A 15 4.63 -2.63 -8.97
CA LEU A 15 4.07 -3.32 -7.83
C LEU A 15 4.36 -2.54 -6.56
N ILE A 16 3.31 -2.13 -5.85
CA ILE A 16 3.40 -1.37 -4.61
C ILE A 16 2.85 -2.22 -3.46
N LEU A 17 3.71 -2.50 -2.49
CA LEU A 17 3.35 -3.21 -1.27
C LEU A 17 2.94 -2.19 -0.20
N MET A 18 1.71 -2.34 0.31
CA MET A 18 1.18 -1.45 1.34
C MET A 18 1.31 -2.12 2.70
N SER A 19 1.96 -1.46 3.64
CA SER A 19 2.14 -1.95 5.01
C SER A 19 1.71 -0.89 6.03
N GLY A 20 1.40 -1.32 7.23
CA GLY A 20 0.98 -0.43 8.31
C GLY A 20 0.09 -1.14 9.33
N LEU A 21 -0.06 -0.53 10.50
CA LEU A 21 -0.92 -1.06 11.56
C LEU A 21 -2.40 -0.88 11.21
N GLN A 22 -3.24 -1.64 11.89
CA GLN A 22 -4.69 -1.53 11.74
C GLN A 22 -5.15 -0.13 12.15
N GLY A 23 -6.02 0.48 11.33
CA GLY A 23 -6.54 1.82 11.58
C GLY A 23 -5.67 2.96 11.09
N ALA A 24 -4.50 2.67 10.51
CA ALA A 24 -3.61 3.71 9.97
C ALA A 24 -4.16 4.41 8.71
N GLY A 25 -5.16 3.81 8.04
CA GLY A 25 -5.70 4.33 6.79
C GLY A 25 -5.09 3.69 5.54
N LYS A 26 -4.53 2.52 5.68
CA LYS A 26 -3.84 1.79 4.61
C LYS A 26 -4.76 1.49 3.43
N THR A 27 -5.95 0.96 3.68
CA THR A 27 -6.92 0.63 2.64
C THR A 27 -7.44 1.88 1.93
N THR A 28 -7.77 2.92 2.70
CA THR A 28 -8.21 4.22 2.14
C THR A 28 -7.11 4.87 1.32
N THR A 29 -5.87 4.82 1.79
CA THR A 29 -4.71 5.33 1.06
C THR A 29 -4.53 4.61 -0.27
N THR A 30 -4.66 3.30 -0.28
CA THR A 30 -4.57 2.49 -1.49
C THR A 30 -5.59 2.95 -2.53
N ALA A 31 -6.84 3.14 -2.12
CA ALA A 31 -7.90 3.60 -3.02
C ALA A 31 -7.66 5.01 -3.54
N LYS A 32 -7.20 5.92 -2.69
CA LYS A 32 -6.90 7.31 -3.08
C LYS A 32 -5.75 7.39 -4.08
N LEU A 33 -4.66 6.69 -3.80
CA LEU A 33 -3.52 6.63 -4.71
C LEU A 33 -3.90 5.98 -6.04
N GLY A 34 -4.67 4.89 -5.99
CA GLY A 34 -5.14 4.21 -7.19
C GLY A 34 -6.03 5.09 -8.06
N LYS A 35 -6.96 5.81 -7.43
CA LYS A 35 -7.83 6.77 -8.12
C LYS A 35 -7.03 7.88 -8.79
N TRP A 36 -6.06 8.44 -8.06
CA TRP A 36 -5.18 9.48 -8.58
C TRP A 36 -4.40 8.98 -9.80
N LEU A 37 -3.80 7.81 -9.71
CA LEU A 37 -3.05 7.21 -10.82
C LEU A 37 -3.94 6.98 -12.04
N LYS A 38 -5.16 6.51 -11.83
CA LYS A 38 -6.11 6.27 -12.91
C LYS A 38 -6.55 7.57 -13.58
N GLU A 39 -6.96 8.57 -12.79
CA GLU A 39 -7.56 9.79 -13.32
C GLU A 39 -6.52 10.77 -13.84
N ARG A 40 -5.41 10.95 -13.12
CA ARG A 40 -4.38 11.94 -13.44
C ARG A 40 -3.28 11.39 -14.32
N GLN A 41 -2.89 10.14 -14.15
CA GLN A 41 -1.79 9.51 -14.88
C GLN A 41 -2.27 8.53 -15.95
N LYS A 42 -3.59 8.33 -16.06
CA LYS A 42 -4.21 7.41 -17.04
C LYS A 42 -3.70 5.98 -16.91
N LYS A 43 -3.44 5.53 -15.68
CA LYS A 43 -2.94 4.19 -15.41
C LYS A 43 -4.08 3.19 -15.18
N LYS A 44 -3.86 1.96 -15.59
CA LYS A 44 -4.75 0.84 -15.29
C LYS A 44 -4.29 0.23 -13.97
N VAL A 45 -5.15 0.27 -12.95
CA VAL A 45 -4.78 -0.05 -11.56
C VAL A 45 -5.54 -1.27 -11.06
N LEU A 46 -4.82 -2.20 -10.46
CA LEU A 46 -5.37 -3.39 -9.79
C LEU A 46 -5.06 -3.33 -8.30
N THR A 47 -6.00 -3.77 -7.48
CA THR A 47 -5.79 -3.94 -6.03
C THR A 47 -6.05 -5.38 -5.63
N VAL A 48 -5.35 -5.85 -4.59
CA VAL A 48 -5.56 -7.16 -3.99
C VAL A 48 -5.34 -7.08 -2.47
N SER A 49 -6.19 -7.79 -1.71
CA SER A 49 -6.02 -7.90 -0.26
C SER A 49 -5.36 -9.23 0.10
N CYS A 50 -4.30 -9.16 0.88
CA CYS A 50 -3.64 -10.33 1.48
C CYS A 50 -4.02 -10.52 2.95
N ASP A 51 -5.02 -9.78 3.46
CA ASP A 51 -5.49 -9.92 4.84
C ASP A 51 -6.50 -11.07 4.95
N VAL A 52 -5.98 -12.28 5.00
CA VAL A 52 -6.80 -13.51 5.12
C VAL A 52 -7.40 -13.70 6.51
N TYR A 53 -6.96 -12.92 7.49
CA TYR A 53 -7.42 -13.02 8.88
C TYR A 53 -8.71 -12.24 9.13
N ARG A 54 -9.01 -11.28 8.27
CA ARG A 54 -10.13 -10.37 8.43
C ARG A 54 -10.93 -10.30 7.12
N PRO A 55 -11.97 -11.15 6.98
CA PRO A 55 -12.82 -11.12 5.76
C PRO A 55 -13.40 -9.73 5.49
N ALA A 56 -13.72 -8.97 6.54
CA ALA A 56 -14.20 -7.60 6.39
C ALA A 56 -13.16 -6.68 5.72
N ALA A 57 -11.86 -6.92 5.92
CA ALA A 57 -10.81 -6.13 5.26
C ALA A 57 -10.78 -6.38 3.76
N ILE A 58 -10.99 -7.62 3.33
CA ILE A 58 -11.10 -7.97 1.90
C ILE A 58 -12.28 -7.25 1.28
N GLU A 59 -13.44 -7.32 1.91
CA GLU A 59 -14.66 -6.66 1.43
C GLU A 59 -14.52 -5.13 1.43
N GLN A 60 -13.84 -4.57 2.41
CA GLN A 60 -13.57 -3.13 2.48
C GLN A 60 -12.72 -2.68 1.28
N LEU A 61 -11.63 -3.38 0.98
CA LEU A 61 -10.78 -3.03 -0.16
C LEU A 61 -11.56 -3.13 -1.47
N LYS A 62 -12.38 -4.17 -1.62
CA LYS A 62 -13.25 -4.34 -2.78
C LYS A 62 -14.18 -3.14 -2.94
N ALA A 63 -14.84 -2.72 -1.86
CA ALA A 63 -15.80 -1.62 -1.87
C ALA A 63 -15.11 -0.28 -2.21
N VAL A 64 -13.99 0.04 -1.57
CA VAL A 64 -13.29 1.30 -1.82
C VAL A 64 -12.64 1.33 -3.21
N SER A 65 -12.21 0.18 -3.72
CA SER A 65 -11.72 0.07 -5.09
C SER A 65 -12.81 0.38 -6.10
N ALA A 66 -14.01 -0.17 -5.89
CA ALA A 66 -15.17 0.12 -6.74
C ALA A 66 -15.53 1.62 -6.70
N GLN A 67 -15.54 2.24 -5.52
CA GLN A 67 -15.80 3.67 -5.37
C GLN A 67 -14.75 4.52 -6.10
N ALA A 68 -13.50 4.10 -6.07
CA ALA A 68 -12.41 4.79 -6.77
C ALA A 68 -12.37 4.50 -8.27
N GLY A 69 -13.18 3.56 -8.75
CA GLY A 69 -13.21 3.17 -10.15
C GLY A 69 -12.00 2.35 -10.58
N ILE A 70 -11.32 1.70 -9.66
CA ILE A 70 -10.17 0.82 -9.94
C ILE A 70 -10.55 -0.64 -9.73
N ASP A 71 -9.76 -1.55 -10.31
CA ASP A 71 -10.09 -2.97 -10.32
C ASP A 71 -9.61 -3.68 -9.06
N PHE A 72 -10.30 -4.73 -8.70
CA PHE A 72 -10.01 -5.54 -7.52
C PHE A 72 -9.83 -7.00 -7.92
N PHE A 73 -8.75 -7.62 -7.43
CA PHE A 73 -8.48 -9.03 -7.63
C PHE A 73 -9.02 -9.82 -6.43
N PRO A 74 -9.93 -10.80 -6.64
CA PRO A 74 -10.54 -11.51 -5.52
C PRO A 74 -9.54 -12.36 -4.75
N SER A 75 -9.70 -12.39 -3.43
CA SER A 75 -8.97 -13.26 -2.52
C SER A 75 -9.90 -13.81 -1.46
N SER A 76 -9.47 -14.84 -0.74
CA SER A 76 -10.29 -15.48 0.28
C SER A 76 -9.44 -15.93 1.48
N PRO A 77 -10.08 -16.06 2.68
CA PRO A 77 -9.37 -16.44 3.89
C PRO A 77 -8.67 -17.82 3.85
N GLY A 78 -9.07 -18.69 2.93
CA GLY A 78 -8.45 -20.02 2.80
C GLY A 78 -7.13 -20.03 2.04
N GLN A 79 -6.72 -18.90 1.47
CA GLN A 79 -5.51 -18.79 0.68
C GLN A 79 -4.32 -18.31 1.52
N LYS A 80 -3.11 -18.64 1.07
CA LYS A 80 -1.89 -18.09 1.69
C LYS A 80 -1.60 -16.69 1.14
N PRO A 81 -1.23 -15.72 2.00
CA PRO A 81 -0.98 -14.35 1.55
C PRO A 81 0.02 -14.22 0.39
N ALA A 82 1.15 -14.93 0.46
CA ALA A 82 2.15 -14.90 -0.61
C ALA A 82 1.62 -15.46 -1.93
N ASP A 83 0.77 -16.48 -1.88
CA ASP A 83 0.14 -17.07 -3.07
C ASP A 83 -0.89 -16.11 -3.68
N ILE A 84 -1.65 -15.42 -2.85
CA ILE A 84 -2.59 -14.38 -3.30
C ILE A 84 -1.83 -13.29 -4.06
N ALA A 85 -0.75 -12.79 -3.49
CA ALA A 85 0.06 -11.73 -4.08
C ALA A 85 0.66 -12.17 -5.41
N ALA A 86 1.20 -13.38 -5.47
CA ALA A 86 1.78 -13.93 -6.69
C ALA A 86 0.73 -14.12 -7.79
N ALA A 87 -0.45 -14.63 -7.45
CA ALA A 87 -1.55 -14.80 -8.39
C ALA A 87 -2.06 -13.46 -8.94
N ALA A 88 -2.19 -12.46 -8.08
CA ALA A 88 -2.59 -11.12 -8.49
C ALA A 88 -1.56 -10.46 -9.41
N LEU A 89 -0.28 -10.63 -9.12
CA LEU A 89 0.79 -10.12 -9.96
C LEU A 89 0.76 -10.77 -11.35
N ASP A 90 0.58 -12.09 -11.41
CA ASP A 90 0.45 -12.81 -12.66
C ASP A 90 -0.76 -12.31 -13.47
N HIS A 91 -1.90 -12.13 -12.82
CA HIS A 91 -3.09 -11.56 -13.45
C HIS A 91 -2.83 -10.14 -13.99
N ALA A 92 -2.14 -9.32 -13.21
CA ALA A 92 -1.79 -7.95 -13.61
C ALA A 92 -0.91 -7.94 -14.87
N LYS A 93 0.06 -8.85 -14.95
CA LYS A 93 0.92 -9.00 -16.13
C LYS A 93 0.14 -9.43 -17.37
N ARG A 94 -0.74 -10.42 -17.22
CA ARG A 94 -1.53 -10.98 -18.33
C ARG A 94 -2.56 -10.00 -18.88
N HIS A 95 -3.07 -9.12 -18.05
CA HIS A 95 -4.13 -8.17 -18.42
C HIS A 95 -3.61 -6.74 -18.57
N TYR A 96 -2.29 -6.57 -18.65
CA TYR A 96 -1.63 -5.28 -18.94
C TYR A 96 -1.97 -4.17 -17.98
N TYR A 97 -2.03 -4.48 -16.68
CA TYR A 97 -2.15 -3.45 -15.65
C TYR A 97 -0.84 -2.69 -15.53
N ASP A 98 -0.95 -1.38 -15.30
CA ASP A 98 0.20 -0.50 -15.12
C ASP A 98 0.71 -0.52 -13.68
N VAL A 99 -0.21 -0.65 -12.73
CA VAL A 99 0.10 -0.62 -11.30
C VAL A 99 -0.74 -1.65 -10.56
N ILE A 100 -0.12 -2.34 -9.60
CA ILE A 100 -0.82 -3.23 -8.68
C ILE A 100 -0.48 -2.85 -7.24
N PHE A 101 -1.50 -2.64 -6.42
CA PHE A 101 -1.38 -2.43 -4.98
C PHE A 101 -1.67 -3.74 -4.25
N VAL A 102 -0.71 -4.17 -3.45
CA VAL A 102 -0.86 -5.35 -2.58
C VAL A 102 -1.03 -4.87 -1.15
N ASP A 103 -2.25 -5.01 -0.63
CA ASP A 103 -2.58 -4.60 0.73
C ASP A 103 -2.34 -5.76 1.69
N THR A 104 -1.47 -5.56 2.67
CA THR A 104 -1.10 -6.59 3.64
C THR A 104 -1.97 -6.52 4.89
N ALA A 105 -1.96 -7.61 5.68
CA ALA A 105 -2.67 -7.65 6.94
C ALA A 105 -2.13 -6.60 7.91
N GLY A 106 -3.04 -5.91 8.61
CA GLY A 106 -2.71 -4.99 9.69
C GLY A 106 -3.07 -5.61 11.04
N ARG A 107 -2.23 -5.35 12.04
CA ARG A 107 -2.49 -5.70 13.45
C ARG A 107 -2.58 -4.42 14.28
N LEU A 108 -3.12 -4.54 15.49
CA LEU A 108 -3.22 -3.39 16.41
C LEU A 108 -1.84 -2.93 16.89
N ALA A 109 -0.88 -3.83 16.96
CA ALA A 109 0.49 -3.55 17.35
C ALA A 109 1.46 -4.39 16.53
N ILE A 110 2.75 -4.05 16.58
CA ILE A 110 3.80 -4.80 15.89
C ILE A 110 3.88 -6.21 16.49
N ASP A 111 3.91 -7.19 15.60
CA ASP A 111 3.88 -8.60 15.88
C ASP A 111 4.88 -9.27 14.94
N GLU A 112 5.79 -10.11 15.48
CA GLU A 112 6.82 -10.76 14.69
C GLU A 112 6.24 -11.65 13.58
N LYS A 113 5.13 -12.33 13.87
CA LYS A 113 4.46 -13.18 12.89
C LYS A 113 3.93 -12.35 11.72
N MET A 114 3.35 -11.19 12.00
CA MET A 114 2.89 -10.25 10.96
C MET A 114 4.06 -9.76 10.13
N MET A 115 5.16 -9.37 10.77
CA MET A 115 6.35 -8.87 10.07
C MET A 115 6.98 -9.95 9.19
N ASP A 116 7.04 -11.19 9.68
CA ASP A 116 7.53 -12.34 8.92
C ASP A 116 6.65 -12.59 7.69
N GLU A 117 5.34 -12.48 7.83
CA GLU A 117 4.39 -12.68 6.73
C GLU A 117 4.56 -11.60 5.66
N ILE A 118 4.66 -10.33 6.05
CA ILE A 118 4.88 -9.23 5.11
C ILE A 118 6.22 -9.39 4.41
N ALA A 119 7.26 -9.76 5.14
CA ALA A 119 8.58 -10.03 4.57
C ALA A 119 8.54 -11.18 3.55
N ALA A 120 7.76 -12.24 3.82
CA ALA A 120 7.57 -13.35 2.90
C ALA A 120 6.85 -12.93 1.63
N ILE A 121 5.81 -12.10 1.74
CA ILE A 121 5.12 -11.52 0.59
C ILE A 121 6.10 -10.69 -0.24
N LYS A 122 6.85 -9.80 0.42
CA LYS A 122 7.83 -8.95 -0.24
C LYS A 122 8.87 -9.76 -1.02
N LYS A 123 9.36 -10.83 -0.42
CA LYS A 123 10.32 -11.73 -1.06
C LYS A 123 9.71 -12.43 -2.28
N ALA A 124 8.44 -12.84 -2.19
CA ALA A 124 7.76 -13.57 -3.26
C ALA A 124 7.50 -12.70 -4.50
N ILE A 125 7.16 -11.43 -4.31
CA ILE A 125 6.73 -10.55 -5.40
C ILE A 125 7.74 -9.47 -5.79
N GLN A 126 8.73 -9.19 -4.97
CA GLN A 126 9.78 -8.19 -5.21
C GLN A 126 9.20 -6.85 -5.67
N PRO A 127 8.47 -6.12 -4.80
CA PRO A 127 7.80 -4.89 -5.19
C PRO A 127 8.80 -3.80 -5.54
N GLN A 128 8.43 -2.92 -6.47
CA GLN A 128 9.21 -1.72 -6.78
C GLN A 128 9.18 -0.72 -5.63
N GLU A 129 8.04 -0.65 -4.92
CA GLU A 129 7.92 0.19 -3.74
C GLU A 129 7.25 -0.55 -2.59
N THR A 130 7.80 -0.39 -1.39
CA THR A 130 7.19 -0.81 -0.13
C THR A 130 6.85 0.46 0.65
N LEU A 131 5.57 0.76 0.78
CA LEU A 131 5.08 1.94 1.49
C LEU A 131 4.59 1.57 2.88
N PHE A 132 4.91 2.39 3.84
CA PHE A 132 4.43 2.28 5.21
C PHE A 132 3.44 3.41 5.49
N VAL A 133 2.21 3.05 5.83
CA VAL A 133 1.15 4.02 6.13
C VAL A 133 1.00 4.14 7.64
N VAL A 134 1.03 5.36 8.14
CA VAL A 134 0.96 5.62 9.58
C VAL A 134 0.10 6.84 9.86
N ASP A 135 -0.64 6.77 10.97
CA ASP A 135 -1.49 7.82 11.48
C ASP A 135 -0.64 8.88 12.21
N ALA A 136 -0.61 10.10 11.67
CA ALA A 136 0.16 11.20 12.26
C ALA A 136 -0.31 11.57 13.68
N MET A 137 -1.57 11.28 14.00
CA MET A 137 -2.13 11.59 15.34
C MET A 137 -1.57 10.69 16.44
N THR A 138 -0.94 9.57 16.11
CA THR A 138 -0.35 8.68 17.13
C THR A 138 0.97 9.18 17.69
N GLY A 139 1.48 10.32 17.19
CA GLY A 139 2.65 11.00 17.76
C GLY A 139 3.89 10.12 17.80
N GLN A 140 4.44 9.91 19.02
CA GLN A 140 5.67 9.12 19.19
C GLN A 140 5.49 7.67 18.74
N ASP A 141 4.29 7.10 18.86
CA ASP A 141 4.02 5.74 18.38
C ASP A 141 4.19 5.65 16.85
N ALA A 142 3.82 6.70 16.12
CA ALA A 142 4.04 6.76 14.67
C ALA A 142 5.53 6.67 14.34
N VAL A 143 6.37 7.38 15.09
CA VAL A 143 7.83 7.36 14.90
C VAL A 143 8.39 5.98 15.20
N ASN A 144 7.99 5.39 16.32
CA ASN A 144 8.48 4.07 16.75
C ASN A 144 8.09 2.96 15.77
N THR A 145 6.85 2.98 15.28
CA THR A 145 6.39 1.99 14.30
C THR A 145 7.07 2.18 12.95
N ALA A 146 7.27 3.41 12.50
CA ALA A 146 7.99 3.68 11.26
C ALA A 146 9.41 3.12 11.31
N LYS A 147 10.10 3.34 12.44
CA LYS A 147 11.45 2.81 12.65
C LYS A 147 11.47 1.28 12.58
N ALA A 148 10.54 0.62 13.29
CA ALA A 148 10.46 -0.83 13.32
C ALA A 148 10.16 -1.43 11.94
N PHE A 149 9.21 -0.86 11.22
CA PHE A 149 8.90 -1.31 9.85
C PHE A 149 10.07 -1.11 8.91
N ASN A 150 10.78 0.01 9.02
CA ASN A 150 11.96 0.27 8.19
C ASN A 150 13.09 -0.71 8.47
N GLU A 151 13.37 -1.00 9.73
CA GLU A 151 14.42 -1.95 10.12
C GLU A 151 14.11 -3.37 9.62
N ARG A 152 12.84 -3.77 9.64
CA ARG A 152 12.43 -5.13 9.28
C ARG A 152 12.17 -5.32 7.79
N LEU A 153 11.61 -4.31 7.13
CA LEU A 153 11.12 -4.43 5.74
C LEU A 153 11.88 -3.56 4.74
N ASN A 154 12.72 -2.65 5.20
CA ASN A 154 13.41 -1.68 4.34
C ASN A 154 12.40 -0.94 3.45
N ILE A 155 11.55 -0.11 4.07
CA ILE A 155 10.49 0.63 3.37
C ILE A 155 11.08 1.68 2.43
N ASP A 156 10.38 1.96 1.33
CA ASP A 156 10.81 2.96 0.34
C ASP A 156 10.19 4.34 0.59
N GLY A 157 9.11 4.39 1.33
CA GLY A 157 8.44 5.65 1.65
C GLY A 157 7.46 5.50 2.79
N VAL A 158 7.15 6.63 3.41
CA VAL A 158 6.17 6.73 4.50
C VAL A 158 5.00 7.59 4.02
N VAL A 159 3.78 7.10 4.23
CA VAL A 159 2.56 7.86 3.96
C VAL A 159 1.94 8.26 5.30
N LEU A 160 1.86 9.57 5.53
CA LEU A 160 1.22 10.10 6.74
C LEU A 160 -0.25 10.40 6.47
N THR A 161 -1.10 9.87 7.33
CA THR A 161 -2.56 10.13 7.30
C THR A 161 -2.97 10.98 8.50
N LYS A 162 -4.19 11.52 8.46
CA LYS A 162 -4.77 12.32 9.54
C LYS A 162 -3.93 13.53 9.94
N LEU A 163 -3.45 14.25 8.94
CA LEU A 163 -2.51 15.37 9.10
C LEU A 163 -3.07 16.56 9.85
N ASP A 164 -4.39 16.75 9.87
CA ASP A 164 -5.07 17.80 10.59
C ASP A 164 -4.83 17.73 12.13
N GLY A 165 -4.50 16.55 12.63
CA GLY A 165 -4.09 16.38 14.03
C GLY A 165 -2.62 16.67 14.29
N ASP A 166 -1.80 16.90 13.25
CA ASP A 166 -0.37 17.18 13.35
C ASP A 166 -0.08 18.63 12.94
N ALA A 167 -0.64 19.57 13.68
CA ALA A 167 -0.69 21.01 13.34
C ALA A 167 0.68 21.65 13.11
N ARG A 168 1.77 21.09 13.64
CA ARG A 168 3.12 21.62 13.51
C ARG A 168 4.04 20.73 12.66
N GLY A 169 3.52 19.68 12.06
CA GLY A 169 4.32 18.72 11.31
C GLY A 169 5.30 17.93 12.17
N GLY A 170 5.02 17.81 13.49
CA GLY A 170 5.95 17.17 14.42
C GLY A 170 6.21 15.71 14.13
N ALA A 171 5.17 14.94 13.76
CA ALA A 171 5.33 13.53 13.40
C ALA A 171 6.19 13.37 12.15
N ALA A 172 5.96 14.19 11.13
CA ALA A 172 6.75 14.15 9.89
C ALA A 172 8.23 14.43 10.15
N LEU A 173 8.53 15.48 10.92
CA LEU A 173 9.92 15.84 11.25
C LEU A 173 10.61 14.75 12.06
N SER A 174 9.92 14.17 13.04
CA SER A 174 10.46 13.10 13.88
C SER A 174 10.69 11.82 13.10
N ILE A 175 9.79 11.45 12.21
CA ILE A 175 9.96 10.28 11.35
C ILE A 175 11.15 10.48 10.43
N ARG A 176 11.33 11.63 9.80
CA ARG A 176 12.47 11.90 8.94
C ARG A 176 13.80 11.84 9.67
N SER A 177 13.82 12.14 10.97
CA SER A 177 15.05 12.07 11.77
C SER A 177 15.47 10.63 12.07
N VAL A 178 14.53 9.67 12.11
CA VAL A 178 14.84 8.26 12.45
C VAL A 178 14.72 7.33 11.24
N VAL A 179 14.00 7.72 10.20
CA VAL A 179 13.80 6.94 8.97
C VAL A 179 14.18 7.85 7.80
N ASP A 180 15.32 7.57 7.18
CA ASP A 180 15.82 8.36 6.05
C ASP A 180 15.13 7.91 4.75
N LYS A 181 13.83 8.17 4.67
CA LYS A 181 12.99 7.79 3.52
C LYS A 181 12.03 8.93 3.19
N PRO A 182 11.61 9.07 1.92
CA PRO A 182 10.63 10.07 1.53
C PRO A 182 9.33 9.94 2.31
N ILE A 183 8.74 11.07 2.66
CA ILE A 183 7.44 11.14 3.31
C ILE A 183 6.44 11.71 2.32
N LYS A 184 5.32 10.99 2.13
CA LYS A 184 4.20 11.42 1.31
C LYS A 184 3.03 11.79 2.21
N PHE A 185 2.33 12.86 1.86
CA PHE A 185 1.18 13.33 2.62
C PHE A 185 -0.09 12.98 1.85
N ILE A 186 -1.04 12.33 2.54
CA ILE A 186 -2.37 12.08 2.00
C ILE A 186 -3.32 13.06 2.67
N GLY A 187 -4.15 13.72 1.87
CA GLY A 187 -5.08 14.74 2.33
C GLY A 187 -5.96 14.27 3.48
N THR A 188 -6.40 15.24 4.28
CA THR A 188 -7.22 15.03 5.46
C THR A 188 -8.60 14.50 5.07
N GLY A 189 -9.14 13.60 5.85
CA GLY A 189 -10.46 13.04 5.68
C GLY A 189 -10.48 11.74 4.87
N GLU A 190 -11.61 11.05 4.99
CA GLU A 190 -11.83 9.74 4.39
C GLU A 190 -12.40 9.82 2.97
N LYS A 191 -12.67 11.01 2.47
CA LYS A 191 -13.23 11.22 1.14
C LYS A 191 -12.17 10.98 0.06
N MET A 192 -12.57 10.32 -1.01
CA MET A 192 -11.69 10.02 -2.13
C MET A 192 -11.10 11.27 -2.79
N GLU A 193 -11.76 12.38 -2.69
CA GLU A 193 -11.34 13.66 -3.26
C GLU A 193 -10.29 14.40 -2.42
N ALA A 194 -9.98 13.91 -1.21
CA ALA A 194 -9.07 14.58 -0.28
C ALA A 194 -7.60 14.19 -0.51
N LEU A 195 -7.16 14.23 -1.76
CA LEU A 195 -5.77 14.03 -2.15
C LEU A 195 -5.09 15.35 -2.47
#